data_ed511e17d71198a5dbab3ccb7f8ec050
#
_entry.id   ed511e17d71198a5dbab3ccb7f8ec050
#
_cell.length_a   1.000
_cell.length_b   1.000
_cell.length_c   1.000
_cell.angle_alpha   90.00
_cell.angle_beta   90.00
_cell.angle_gamma   90.00
#
_symmetry.space_group_name_H-M   'P 1'
#
loop_
_entity.id
_entity.type
_entity.pdbx_description
1 polymer ?
#
loop_
_entity_poly.entity_id
_entity_poly.type
_entity_poly.pdbx_seq_one_letter_code
_entity_poly.pdbx_strand_id
1 'polypeptide(L)'
;ECIEPVISNIYSRRVLAGEFMVINEYLVKELIELGKWSEGLKDKIILNDGSVQGISDIPQFIQERYKTAWEIKQKNILDMAADRGVFICQSQSLNLFIESPNFKILSSMHFYGWRKGLKTGMYYLRTRPSSKAMQFTIEPEKPCETCSA
;
A
#
# COMPACT_ATOMS: atom_id res chain seq x y z
N GLU A 1 0.56 -1.46 -16.45
CA GLU A 1 0.32 -0.84 -15.15
C GLU A 1 1.11 0.46 -15.07
N CYS A 2 0.59 1.44 -14.37
CA CYS A 2 1.33 2.70 -14.19
C CYS A 2 2.42 2.57 -13.11
N ILE A 3 3.34 3.52 -13.09
CA ILE A 3 4.42 3.56 -12.10
C ILE A 3 3.83 4.13 -10.80
N GLU A 4 3.41 3.26 -9.91
CA GLU A 4 2.83 3.60 -8.61
C GLU A 4 3.50 2.83 -7.49
N PRO A 5 3.47 3.36 -6.26
CA PRO A 5 3.81 2.56 -5.09
C PRO A 5 2.85 1.38 -4.94
N VAL A 6 3.31 0.30 -4.33
CA VAL A 6 2.46 -0.85 -4.05
C VAL A 6 1.29 -0.48 -3.14
N ILE A 7 0.11 -1.01 -3.43
CA ILE A 7 -1.09 -0.78 -2.61
C ILE A 7 -1.03 -1.61 -1.32
N SER A 8 -0.40 -2.78 -1.40
CA SER A 8 -0.22 -3.73 -0.31
C SER A 8 1.04 -4.56 -0.58
N ASN A 9 1.80 -4.90 0.45
CA ASN A 9 2.98 -5.76 0.30
C ASN A 9 2.62 -7.24 0.20
N ILE A 10 1.44 -7.64 0.68
CA ILE A 10 0.91 -9.00 0.56
C ILE A 10 -0.58 -8.88 0.25
N TYR A 11 -1.04 -9.48 -0.84
CA TYR A 11 -2.46 -9.48 -1.21
C TYR A 11 -2.83 -10.70 -2.05
N SER A 12 -4.11 -11.04 -2.04
CA SER A 12 -4.67 -12.07 -2.91
C SER A 12 -5.10 -11.46 -4.25
N ARG A 13 -4.63 -12.05 -5.35
CA ARG A 13 -5.02 -11.69 -6.71
C ARG A 13 -5.89 -12.77 -7.30
N ARG A 14 -7.15 -12.46 -7.57
CA ARG A 14 -8.08 -13.35 -8.23
C ARG A 14 -8.04 -13.13 -9.74
N VAL A 15 -7.82 -14.20 -10.48
CA VAL A 15 -7.85 -14.24 -11.95
C VAL A 15 -8.71 -15.43 -12.41
N LEU A 16 -8.97 -15.55 -13.71
CA LEU A 16 -9.77 -16.66 -14.26
C LEU A 16 -9.20 -18.04 -13.91
N ALA A 17 -7.88 -18.15 -13.79
CA ALA A 17 -7.18 -19.40 -13.46
C ALA A 17 -7.19 -19.74 -11.97
N GLY A 18 -7.69 -18.87 -11.09
CA GLY A 18 -7.73 -19.09 -9.64
C GLY A 18 -7.35 -17.86 -8.83
N GLU A 19 -7.07 -18.08 -7.55
CA GLU A 19 -6.65 -17.07 -6.59
C GLU A 19 -5.19 -17.30 -6.22
N PHE A 20 -4.36 -16.28 -6.34
CA PHE A 20 -2.93 -16.34 -6.10
C PHE A 20 -2.52 -15.30 -5.07
N MET A 21 -1.73 -15.71 -4.09
CA MET A 21 -1.09 -14.79 -3.16
C MET A 21 0.08 -14.10 -3.85
N VAL A 22 0.07 -12.78 -3.87
CA VAL A 22 1.16 -11.95 -4.39
C VAL A 22 1.87 -11.31 -3.21
N ILE A 23 3.18 -11.47 -3.17
CA ILE A 23 4.03 -10.98 -2.09
C ILE A 23 5.09 -10.06 -2.69
N ASN A 24 5.44 -8.98 -2.00
CA ASN A 24 6.55 -8.12 -2.36
C ASN A 24 7.87 -8.87 -2.10
N GLU A 25 8.45 -9.40 -3.16
CA GLU A 25 9.67 -10.23 -3.10
C GLU A 25 10.86 -9.51 -2.47
N TYR A 26 11.00 -8.21 -2.70
CA TYR A 26 12.08 -7.40 -2.12
C TYR A 26 11.96 -7.31 -0.60
N LEU A 27 10.76 -7.08 -0.09
CA LEU A 27 10.48 -7.06 1.35
C LEU A 27 10.83 -8.41 1.99
N VAL A 28 10.37 -9.51 1.39
CA VAL A 28 10.61 -10.86 1.92
C VAL A 28 12.09 -11.16 1.94
N LYS A 29 12.81 -10.85 0.85
CA LYS A 29 14.25 -11.06 0.75
C LYS A 29 15.01 -10.32 1.85
N GLU A 30 14.74 -9.02 2.04
CA GLU A 30 15.38 -8.24 3.10
C GLU A 30 15.05 -8.78 4.51
N LEU A 31 13.80 -9.21 4.75
CA LEU A 31 13.41 -9.79 6.03
C LEU A 31 14.08 -11.16 6.29
N ILE A 32 14.29 -11.98 5.23
CA ILE A 32 15.05 -13.23 5.32
C ILE A 32 16.50 -12.95 5.65
N GLU A 33 17.15 -12.02 4.95
CA GLU A 33 18.53 -11.61 5.19
C GLU A 33 18.75 -11.11 6.64
N LEU A 34 17.74 -10.48 7.22
CA LEU A 34 17.74 -10.02 8.61
C LEU A 34 17.35 -11.12 9.63
N GLY A 35 17.03 -12.33 9.17
CA GLY A 35 16.55 -13.42 10.03
C GLY A 35 15.20 -13.13 10.71
N LYS A 36 14.37 -12.27 10.12
CA LYS A 36 13.09 -11.81 10.68
C LYS A 36 11.87 -12.46 10.02
N TRP A 37 12.03 -13.04 8.82
CA TRP A 37 10.91 -13.65 8.11
C TRP A 37 10.42 -14.91 8.81
N SER A 38 9.11 -14.97 9.06
CA SER A 38 8.41 -16.13 9.62
C SER A 38 6.95 -16.16 9.16
N GLU A 39 6.29 -17.32 9.27
CA GLU A 39 4.85 -17.43 8.99
C GLU A 39 4.02 -16.49 9.88
N GLY A 40 4.34 -16.38 11.16
CA GLY A 40 3.66 -15.47 12.08
C GLY A 40 3.84 -14.00 11.69
N LEU A 41 5.00 -13.61 11.16
CA LEU A 41 5.20 -12.26 10.64
C LEU A 41 4.40 -12.02 9.36
N LYS A 42 4.35 -13.01 8.46
CA LYS A 42 3.51 -12.96 7.26
C LYS A 42 2.04 -12.70 7.63
N ASP A 43 1.53 -13.45 8.60
CA ASP A 43 0.15 -13.31 9.06
C ASP A 43 -0.12 -11.93 9.68
N LYS A 44 0.82 -11.39 10.46
CA LYS A 44 0.73 -10.01 10.97
C LYS A 44 0.64 -8.98 9.84
N ILE A 45 1.42 -9.13 8.77
CA ILE A 45 1.37 -8.23 7.61
C ILE A 45 0.03 -8.36 6.89
N ILE A 46 -0.51 -9.57 6.72
CA ILE A 46 -1.82 -9.80 6.09
C ILE A 46 -2.94 -9.15 6.93
N LEU A 47 -2.94 -9.36 8.25
CA LEU A 47 -3.91 -8.76 9.17
C LEU A 47 -3.84 -7.22 9.18
N ASN A 48 -2.67 -6.67 8.88
CA ASN A 48 -2.43 -5.23 8.74
C ASN A 48 -2.65 -4.70 7.30
N ASP A 49 -3.53 -5.35 6.52
CA ASP A 49 -3.85 -4.99 5.12
C ASP A 49 -2.61 -4.95 4.19
N GLY A 50 -1.58 -5.74 4.49
CA GLY A 50 -0.32 -5.75 3.75
C GLY A 50 0.61 -4.58 4.06
N SER A 51 0.31 -3.79 5.08
CA SER A 51 1.19 -2.76 5.62
C SER A 51 2.20 -3.36 6.60
N VAL A 52 3.43 -2.86 6.56
CA VAL A 52 4.48 -3.18 7.52
C VAL A 52 4.57 -2.18 8.67
N GLN A 53 3.76 -1.11 8.63
CA GLN A 53 3.79 -0.06 9.64
C GLN A 53 3.27 -0.56 10.99
N GLY A 54 3.93 -0.14 12.07
CA GLY A 54 3.51 -0.46 13.43
C GLY A 54 3.77 -1.90 13.88
N ILE A 55 4.38 -2.75 13.05
CA ILE A 55 4.77 -4.11 13.42
C ILE A 55 6.12 -4.06 14.12
N SER A 56 6.14 -4.32 15.44
CA SER A 56 7.33 -4.22 16.29
C SER A 56 8.51 -5.11 15.85
N ASP A 57 8.20 -6.25 15.23
CA ASP A 57 9.20 -7.22 14.76
C ASP A 57 9.97 -6.74 13.52
N ILE A 58 9.44 -5.73 12.83
CA ILE A 58 10.02 -5.17 11.62
C ILE A 58 10.82 -3.91 11.95
N PRO A 59 12.12 -3.84 11.59
CA PRO A 59 12.95 -2.67 11.83
C PRO A 59 12.39 -1.41 11.17
N GLN A 60 12.56 -0.26 11.81
CA GLN A 60 12.01 1.03 11.35
C GLN A 60 12.42 1.38 9.92
N PHE A 61 13.67 1.12 9.53
CA PHE A 61 14.11 1.43 8.16
C PHE A 61 13.42 0.61 7.08
N ILE A 62 13.02 -0.65 7.40
CA ILE A 62 12.19 -1.48 6.53
C ILE A 62 10.77 -0.90 6.44
N GLN A 63 10.19 -0.51 7.58
CA GLN A 63 8.87 0.12 7.61
C GLN A 63 8.85 1.39 6.75
N GLU A 64 9.87 2.23 6.83
CA GLU A 64 9.98 3.46 6.03
C GLU A 64 10.12 3.20 4.53
N ARG A 65 10.86 2.15 4.16
CA ARG A 65 11.11 1.77 2.76
C ARG A 65 9.90 1.15 2.09
N TYR A 66 9.18 0.28 2.80
CA TYR A 66 8.07 -0.51 2.25
C TYR A 66 6.69 0.06 2.58
N LYS A 67 6.59 1.38 2.64
CA LYS A 67 5.30 2.08 2.74
C LYS A 67 4.41 1.74 1.55
N THR A 68 3.14 1.49 1.84
CA THR A 68 2.12 1.34 0.81
C THR A 68 1.70 2.69 0.24
N ALA A 69 1.00 2.68 -0.89
CA ALA A 69 0.47 3.90 -1.53
C ALA A 69 -0.41 4.74 -0.60
N TRP A 70 -1.07 4.10 0.37
CA TRP A 70 -1.92 4.74 1.38
C TRP A 70 -1.13 5.53 2.42
N GLU A 71 0.10 5.13 2.69
CA GLU A 71 0.97 5.67 3.74
C GLU A 71 1.92 6.75 3.21
N ILE A 72 2.03 6.84 1.89
CA ILE A 72 2.84 7.86 1.22
C ILE A 72 1.99 9.13 1.06
N LYS A 73 2.59 10.29 1.34
CA LYS A 73 1.94 11.58 1.07
C LYS A 73 1.65 11.71 -0.42
N GLN A 74 0.39 11.93 -0.79
CA GLN A 74 -0.02 12.00 -2.20
C GLN A 74 0.66 13.13 -2.98
N LYS A 75 1.11 14.18 -2.29
CA LYS A 75 1.97 15.21 -2.87
C LYS A 75 3.23 14.60 -3.50
N ASN A 76 3.85 13.62 -2.84
CA ASN A 76 5.07 12.98 -3.37
C ASN A 76 4.77 12.20 -4.66
N ILE A 77 3.61 11.57 -4.74
CA ILE A 77 3.16 10.86 -5.96
C ILE A 77 2.97 11.86 -7.11
N LEU A 78 2.38 13.02 -6.84
CA LEU A 78 2.23 14.10 -7.82
C LEU A 78 3.59 14.65 -8.26
N ASP A 79 4.53 14.86 -7.33
CA ASP A 79 5.88 15.33 -7.64
C ASP A 79 6.62 14.32 -8.54
N MET A 80 6.59 13.03 -8.20
CA MET A 80 7.17 11.97 -9.02
C MET A 80 6.55 11.88 -10.42
N ALA A 81 5.24 12.10 -10.54
CA ALA A 81 4.56 12.14 -11.83
C ALA A 81 4.97 13.37 -12.65
N ALA A 82 5.14 14.53 -12.03
CA ALA A 82 5.62 15.73 -12.68
C ALA A 82 7.05 15.57 -13.19
N ASP A 83 7.94 15.00 -12.38
CA ASP A 83 9.34 14.76 -12.77
C ASP A 83 9.45 13.80 -13.97
N ARG A 84 8.61 12.76 -14.01
CA ARG A 84 8.51 11.87 -15.18
C ARG A 84 7.86 12.54 -16.38
N GLY A 85 6.98 13.50 -16.14
CA GLY A 85 6.15 14.14 -17.16
C GLY A 85 6.95 14.82 -18.29
N VAL A 86 8.16 15.29 -18.01
CA VAL A 86 9.05 15.92 -19.00
C VAL A 86 9.56 14.93 -20.05
N PHE A 87 9.56 13.63 -19.74
CA PHE A 87 10.01 12.56 -20.62
C PHE A 87 8.85 11.80 -21.31
N ILE A 88 7.61 12.17 -21.02
CA ILE A 88 6.41 11.50 -21.50
C ILE A 88 5.62 12.43 -22.39
N CYS A 89 5.41 12.08 -23.67
CA CYS A 89 4.65 12.90 -24.62
C CYS A 89 3.14 12.90 -24.34
N GLN A 90 2.60 11.80 -23.78
CA GLN A 90 1.19 11.63 -23.42
C GLN A 90 0.93 12.00 -21.95
N SER A 91 -0.33 11.92 -21.55
CA SER A 91 -0.73 11.96 -20.15
C SER A 91 -0.35 10.67 -19.44
N GLN A 92 -0.36 10.69 -18.12
CA GLN A 92 -0.06 9.54 -17.27
C GLN A 92 -1.35 9.01 -16.62
N SER A 93 -1.49 7.68 -16.51
CA SER A 93 -2.56 7.03 -15.72
C SER A 93 -2.24 7.15 -14.24
N LEU A 94 -2.30 8.37 -13.71
CA LEU A 94 -1.94 8.69 -12.33
C LEU A 94 -3.10 8.42 -11.39
N ASN A 95 -2.96 7.45 -10.49
CA ASN A 95 -3.92 7.20 -9.42
C ASN A 95 -3.47 7.88 -8.13
N LEU A 96 -4.44 8.42 -7.39
CA LEU A 96 -4.23 9.01 -6.08
C LEU A 96 -5.04 8.26 -5.03
N PHE A 97 -4.49 8.14 -3.83
CA PHE A 97 -4.99 7.28 -2.76
C PHE A 97 -5.37 8.14 -1.55
N ILE A 98 -6.66 8.30 -1.31
CA ILE A 98 -7.19 9.09 -0.20
C ILE A 98 -8.27 8.29 0.50
N GLU A 99 -8.06 7.97 1.78
CA GLU A 99 -9.02 7.18 2.55
C GLU A 99 -10.38 7.88 2.65
N SER A 100 -10.37 9.16 3.02
CA SER A 100 -11.58 9.98 3.19
C SER A 100 -11.46 11.27 2.38
N PRO A 101 -11.81 11.24 1.08
CA PRO A 101 -11.70 12.41 0.22
C PRO A 101 -12.74 13.47 0.59
N ASN A 102 -12.33 14.74 0.46
CA ASN A 102 -13.24 15.87 0.54
C ASN A 102 -12.88 16.89 -0.56
N PHE A 103 -13.81 17.81 -0.83
CA PHE A 103 -13.66 18.78 -1.89
C PHE A 103 -12.37 19.62 -1.76
N LYS A 104 -12.02 20.04 -0.54
CA LYS A 104 -10.82 20.85 -0.27
C LYS A 104 -9.54 20.10 -0.63
N ILE A 105 -9.42 18.84 -0.21
CA ILE A 105 -8.27 17.98 -0.50
C ILE A 105 -8.15 17.78 -2.01
N LEU A 106 -9.24 17.39 -2.67
CA LEU A 106 -9.26 17.12 -4.11
C LEU A 106 -8.91 18.35 -4.93
N SER A 107 -9.51 19.50 -4.64
CA SER A 107 -9.19 20.75 -5.31
C SER A 107 -7.72 21.15 -5.13
N SER A 108 -7.19 21.03 -3.89
CA SER A 108 -5.78 21.34 -3.61
C SER A 108 -4.84 20.45 -4.43
N MET A 109 -5.14 19.15 -4.54
CA MET A 109 -4.34 18.19 -5.31
C MET A 109 -4.39 18.47 -6.82
N HIS A 110 -5.57 18.77 -7.37
CA HIS A 110 -5.71 19.14 -8.77
C HIS A 110 -4.95 20.41 -9.11
N PHE A 111 -5.09 21.45 -8.30
CA PHE A 111 -4.33 22.70 -8.49
C PHE A 111 -2.82 22.50 -8.33
N TYR A 112 -2.42 21.62 -7.40
CA TYR A 112 -1.01 21.30 -7.23
C TYR A 112 -0.44 20.60 -8.47
N GLY A 113 -1.11 19.57 -8.99
CA GLY A 113 -0.71 18.86 -10.21
C GLY A 113 -0.67 19.80 -11.44
N TRP A 114 -1.66 20.67 -11.59
CA TRP A 114 -1.67 21.67 -12.64
C TRP A 114 -0.48 22.64 -12.54
N ARG A 115 -0.18 23.15 -11.36
CA ARG A 115 0.98 24.02 -11.11
C ARG A 115 2.31 23.33 -11.40
N LYS A 116 2.38 22.02 -11.19
CA LYS A 116 3.54 21.20 -11.52
C LYS A 116 3.68 20.85 -13.00
N GLY A 117 2.74 21.28 -13.83
CA GLY A 117 2.78 21.07 -15.28
C GLY A 117 2.29 19.70 -15.74
N LEU A 118 1.53 18.97 -14.90
CA LEU A 118 0.90 17.73 -15.34
C LEU A 118 -0.11 18.00 -16.48
N LYS A 119 -0.05 17.23 -17.54
CA LYS A 119 -0.92 17.35 -18.74
C LYS A 119 -2.36 17.00 -18.43
N THR A 120 -2.59 16.08 -17.50
CA THR A 120 -3.93 15.72 -16.98
C THR A 120 -3.84 15.63 -15.46
N GLY A 121 -4.99 15.72 -14.78
CA GLY A 121 -5.08 15.46 -13.35
C GLY A 121 -4.98 13.96 -13.03
N MET A 122 -5.58 13.54 -11.91
CA MET A 122 -5.63 12.12 -11.58
C MET A 122 -6.52 11.34 -12.56
N TYR A 123 -6.16 10.07 -12.80
CA TYR A 123 -6.96 9.11 -13.57
C TYR A 123 -8.03 8.46 -12.67
N TYR A 124 -7.62 7.83 -11.57
CA TYR A 124 -8.53 7.33 -10.55
C TYR A 124 -8.22 7.91 -9.18
N LEU A 125 -9.29 8.27 -8.46
CA LEU A 125 -9.25 8.45 -7.02
C LEU A 125 -9.55 7.10 -6.37
N ARG A 126 -8.58 6.57 -5.65
CA ARG A 126 -8.74 5.35 -4.85
C ARG A 126 -9.12 5.73 -3.43
N THR A 127 -10.21 5.16 -2.94
CA THR A 127 -10.70 5.36 -1.57
C THR A 127 -10.74 4.02 -0.87
N ARG A 128 -10.65 4.01 0.46
CA ARG A 128 -10.92 2.81 1.24
C ARG A 128 -12.42 2.68 1.49
N PRO A 129 -12.99 1.47 1.42
CA PRO A 129 -14.37 1.27 1.82
C PRO A 129 -14.54 1.56 3.31
N SER A 130 -15.69 2.11 3.69
CA SER A 130 -16.03 2.44 5.09
C SER A 130 -16.15 1.21 5.99
N SER A 131 -16.41 0.04 5.41
CA SER A 131 -16.43 -1.25 6.10
C SER A 131 -15.40 -2.19 5.49
N LYS A 132 -14.51 -2.75 6.32
CA LYS A 132 -13.60 -3.80 5.88
C LYS A 132 -14.39 -5.10 5.75
N ALA A 133 -14.22 -5.82 4.63
CA ALA A 133 -14.66 -7.20 4.55
C ALA A 133 -13.85 -8.03 5.57
N MET A 134 -14.54 -8.82 6.40
CA MET A 134 -13.84 -9.72 7.33
C MET A 134 -13.01 -10.72 6.53
N GLN A 135 -11.71 -10.74 6.79
CA GLN A 135 -10.81 -11.74 6.22
C GLN A 135 -10.89 -13.00 7.10
N PHE A 136 -11.68 -13.97 6.67
CA PHE A 136 -11.89 -15.24 7.42
C PHE A 136 -10.72 -16.23 7.33
N THR A 137 -9.60 -15.86 6.72
CA THR A 137 -8.53 -16.82 6.39
C THR A 137 -7.48 -17.00 7.48
N ILE A 138 -7.52 -16.18 8.55
CA ILE A 138 -6.59 -16.27 9.67
C ILE A 138 -7.41 -16.36 10.95
N GLU A 139 -7.33 -17.51 11.62
CA GLU A 139 -7.86 -17.62 12.98
C GLU A 139 -6.95 -16.81 13.91
N PRO A 140 -7.47 -15.82 14.65
CA PRO A 140 -6.68 -15.18 15.69
C PRO A 140 -6.28 -16.24 16.72
N GLU A 141 -5.00 -16.29 17.09
CA GLU A 141 -4.55 -17.13 18.21
C GLU A 141 -5.40 -16.80 19.44
N LYS A 142 -6.23 -17.75 19.85
CA LYS A 142 -6.96 -17.64 21.11
C LYS A 142 -5.92 -17.61 22.23
N PRO A 143 -5.94 -16.62 23.14
CA PRO A 143 -5.12 -16.70 24.32
C PRO A 143 -5.43 -18.01 25.06
N CYS A 144 -4.39 -18.73 25.43
CA CYS A 144 -4.50 -20.02 26.10
C CYS A 144 -5.13 -19.79 27.49
N GLU A 145 -6.43 -20.11 27.63
CA GLU A 145 -7.17 -19.98 28.90
C GLU A 145 -6.87 -21.09 29.92
N THR A 146 -5.89 -21.96 29.64
CA THR A 146 -5.63 -23.16 30.49
C THR A 146 -4.29 -23.11 31.23
N CYS A 147 -3.79 -21.92 31.63
CA CYS A 147 -2.69 -21.83 32.58
C CYS A 147 -3.13 -21.13 33.88
N SER A 148 -4.21 -21.65 34.50
CA SER A 148 -4.61 -21.26 35.86
C SER A 148 -5.24 -22.48 36.54
N ALA A 149 -4.41 -23.39 37.01
CA ALA A 149 -4.73 -24.35 38.06
C ALA A 149 -3.45 -24.67 38.84
#